data_fc1dfceb6f9588e1b2916dfca7d1c1c8
#
_entry.id   fc1dfceb6f9588e1b2916dfca7d1c1c8
#
_cell.length_a   1.000
_cell.length_b   1.000
_cell.length_c   1.000
_cell.angle_alpha   90.00
_cell.angle_beta   90.00
_cell.angle_gamma   90.00
#
_symmetry.space_group_name_H-M   'P 1'
#
loop_
_entity.id
_entity.type
_entity.pdbx_description
1 polymer ?
#
loop_
_entity_poly.entity_id
_entity_poly.type
_entity_poly.pdbx_seq_one_letter_code
_entity_poly.pdbx_strand_id
1 'polypeptide(L)'
;MSGHSKWSTIKRKKGANDAARAKIFTKIGRELAVAVKNGGPDPNVNTKLKDVIAKAKQNNVPNDNIERMLKKASGDNGGADYEEIIYEGYGPSGVAVIVEALTDNRNRTAAEVRHCFDKAGGNMGTSGSVMFLFSRQGVILIEKEDVDEDALMLDALDAGATDFITDDADVFEIRTEPNDVGAIRDDLEAKGYNIVSSEAAYVPATYTRLESEDDMMKMNRMIEMFEENDDVQAIWHNLSLIHISEPT
;
A
#
# COMPACT_ATOMS: atom_id res chain seq x y z
N MET A 1 5.58 10.82 7.15
CA MET A 1 5.07 9.93 8.23
C MET A 1 4.12 8.82 7.77
N SER A 2 3.41 8.90 6.64
CA SER A 2 2.70 7.72 6.09
C SER A 2 3.68 6.68 5.56
N GLY A 3 4.84 7.08 5.07
CA GLY A 3 5.94 6.21 4.68
C GLY A 3 6.47 5.34 5.82
N HIS A 4 6.51 5.83 7.06
CA HIS A 4 6.88 5.02 8.23
C HIS A 4 5.99 3.80 8.44
N SER A 5 4.68 3.97 8.31
CA SER A 5 3.73 2.86 8.40
C SER A 5 3.95 1.85 7.28
N LYS A 6 4.15 2.35 6.06
CA LYS A 6 4.40 1.52 4.90
C LYS A 6 5.77 0.84 4.96
N TRP A 7 6.82 1.59 5.32
CA TRP A 7 8.17 1.06 5.47
C TRP A 7 8.26 -0.04 6.53
N SER A 8 7.66 0.17 7.69
CA SER A 8 7.54 -0.83 8.74
C SER A 8 6.89 -2.13 8.25
N THR A 9 5.83 -2.01 7.45
CA THR A 9 5.16 -3.15 6.82
C THR A 9 6.06 -3.84 5.79
N ILE A 10 6.77 -3.09 4.95
CA ILE A 10 7.71 -3.63 3.95
C ILE A 10 8.87 -4.35 4.64
N LYS A 11 9.48 -3.74 5.66
CA LYS A 11 10.58 -4.31 6.44
C LYS A 11 10.18 -5.64 7.10
N ARG A 12 8.97 -5.70 7.67
CA ARG A 12 8.39 -6.94 8.21
C ARG A 12 8.19 -8.01 7.13
N LYS A 13 7.75 -7.62 5.94
CA LYS A 13 7.52 -8.53 4.80
C LYS A 13 8.82 -9.00 4.14
N LYS A 14 9.93 -8.24 4.18
CA LYS A 14 11.25 -8.69 3.69
C LYS A 14 11.74 -9.97 4.41
N GLY A 15 11.33 -10.19 5.68
CA GLY A 15 11.60 -11.41 6.46
C GLY A 15 10.51 -12.49 6.37
N ALA A 16 9.51 -12.33 5.49
CA ALA A 16 8.34 -13.18 5.43
C ALA A 16 8.65 -14.58 4.91
N ASN A 17 7.96 -15.57 5.49
CA ASN A 17 8.01 -16.96 5.07
C ASN A 17 7.28 -17.18 3.72
N ASP A 18 7.39 -18.40 3.17
CA ASP A 18 6.80 -18.76 1.86
C ASP A 18 5.27 -18.57 1.81
N ALA A 19 4.56 -18.76 2.94
CA ALA A 19 3.11 -18.56 3.01
C ALA A 19 2.72 -17.08 2.84
N ALA A 20 3.45 -16.16 3.46
CA ALA A 20 3.21 -14.73 3.30
C ALA A 20 3.55 -14.25 1.89
N ARG A 21 4.59 -14.80 1.26
CA ARG A 21 4.91 -14.55 -0.16
C ARG A 21 3.79 -15.02 -1.08
N ALA A 22 3.22 -16.21 -0.84
CA ALA A 22 2.11 -16.72 -1.63
C ALA A 22 0.88 -15.80 -1.58
N LYS A 23 0.57 -15.21 -0.41
CA LYS A 23 -0.51 -14.22 -0.27
C LYS A 23 -0.25 -12.96 -1.09
N ILE A 24 0.97 -12.43 -1.04
CA ILE A 24 1.35 -11.27 -1.86
C ILE A 24 1.15 -11.57 -3.35
N PHE A 25 1.55 -12.75 -3.81
CA PHE A 25 1.37 -13.16 -5.20
C PHE A 25 -0.10 -13.28 -5.57
N THR A 26 -0.94 -13.80 -4.68
CA THR A 26 -2.41 -13.88 -4.90
C THR A 26 -3.01 -12.48 -5.06
N LYS A 27 -2.66 -11.54 -4.18
CA LYS A 27 -3.15 -10.15 -4.21
C LYS A 27 -2.72 -9.45 -5.51
N ILE A 28 -1.45 -9.54 -5.87
CA ILE A 28 -0.91 -8.96 -7.11
C ILE A 28 -1.57 -9.61 -8.33
N GLY A 29 -1.81 -10.92 -8.31
CA GLY A 29 -2.49 -11.61 -9.40
C GLY A 29 -3.91 -11.11 -9.65
N ARG A 30 -4.65 -10.76 -8.60
CA ARG A 30 -5.98 -10.13 -8.71
C ARG A 30 -5.89 -8.72 -9.29
N GLU A 31 -4.95 -7.89 -8.81
CA GLU A 31 -4.73 -6.55 -9.35
C GLU A 31 -4.36 -6.59 -10.84
N LEU A 32 -3.49 -7.53 -11.24
CA LEU A 32 -3.15 -7.75 -12.65
C LEU A 32 -4.37 -8.12 -13.48
N ALA A 33 -5.21 -9.04 -12.99
CA ALA A 33 -6.42 -9.45 -13.69
C ALA A 33 -7.37 -8.28 -13.94
N VAL A 34 -7.59 -7.44 -12.92
CA VAL A 34 -8.42 -6.23 -13.04
C VAL A 34 -7.80 -5.20 -13.97
N ALA A 35 -6.50 -4.97 -13.89
CA ALA A 35 -5.80 -4.04 -14.76
C ALA A 35 -5.89 -4.47 -16.25
N VAL A 36 -5.69 -5.76 -16.53
CA VAL A 36 -5.83 -6.33 -17.87
C VAL A 36 -7.28 -6.22 -18.37
N LYS A 37 -8.27 -6.56 -17.54
CA LYS A 37 -9.69 -6.46 -17.89
C LYS A 37 -10.11 -5.06 -18.30
N ASN A 38 -9.62 -4.04 -17.57
CA ASN A 38 -10.02 -2.66 -17.75
C ASN A 38 -9.25 -1.92 -18.86
N GLY A 39 -7.99 -2.28 -19.11
CA GLY A 39 -7.12 -1.54 -20.03
C GLY A 39 -6.37 -2.39 -21.06
N GLY A 40 -6.62 -3.70 -21.08
CA GLY A 40 -5.93 -4.62 -21.98
C GLY A 40 -4.57 -5.11 -21.46
N PRO A 41 -3.95 -6.10 -22.14
CA PRO A 41 -2.77 -6.80 -21.65
C PRO A 41 -1.42 -6.11 -21.98
N ASP A 42 -1.44 -5.00 -22.72
CA ASP A 42 -0.21 -4.29 -23.10
C ASP A 42 0.16 -3.20 -22.08
N PRO A 43 1.25 -3.35 -21.32
CA PRO A 43 1.67 -2.36 -20.33
C PRO A 43 2.15 -1.03 -20.95
N ASN A 44 2.43 -0.98 -22.25
CA ASN A 44 2.84 0.27 -22.92
C ASN A 44 1.66 1.23 -23.11
N VAL A 45 0.43 0.73 -23.18
CA VAL A 45 -0.79 1.52 -23.30
C VAL A 45 -1.67 1.48 -22.06
N ASN A 46 -1.43 0.53 -21.16
CA ASN A 46 -2.17 0.35 -19.91
C ASN A 46 -1.29 0.76 -18.72
N THR A 47 -1.39 2.03 -18.33
CA THR A 47 -0.60 2.59 -17.23
C THR A 47 -0.85 1.86 -15.90
N LYS A 48 -2.12 1.51 -15.59
CA LYS A 48 -2.45 0.77 -14.37
C LYS A 48 -1.76 -0.60 -14.36
N LEU A 49 -1.73 -1.30 -15.49
CA LEU A 49 -1.02 -2.57 -15.62
C LEU A 49 0.49 -2.41 -15.43
N LYS A 50 1.07 -1.35 -16.00
CA LYS A 50 2.50 -1.04 -15.80
C LYS A 50 2.84 -0.83 -14.33
N ASP A 51 2.00 -0.10 -13.59
CA ASP A 51 2.20 0.14 -12.15
C ASP A 51 2.07 -1.14 -11.32
N VAL A 52 1.10 -2.01 -11.65
CA VAL A 52 0.96 -3.31 -10.96
C VAL A 52 2.15 -4.22 -11.26
N ILE A 53 2.70 -4.21 -12.48
CA ILE A 53 3.94 -4.94 -12.82
C ILE A 53 5.12 -4.39 -12.01
N ALA A 54 5.27 -3.07 -11.88
CA ALA A 54 6.30 -2.46 -11.06
C ALA A 54 6.16 -2.89 -9.59
N LYS A 55 4.95 -2.84 -9.04
CA LYS A 55 4.63 -3.33 -7.69
C LYS A 55 5.00 -4.81 -7.52
N ALA A 56 4.74 -5.65 -8.52
CA ALA A 56 5.12 -7.06 -8.51
C ALA A 56 6.63 -7.23 -8.39
N LYS A 57 7.41 -6.48 -9.18
CA LYS A 57 8.88 -6.49 -9.14
C LYS A 57 9.42 -6.00 -7.80
N GLN A 58 8.88 -4.92 -7.24
CA GLN A 58 9.23 -4.40 -5.91
C GLN A 58 8.96 -5.42 -4.79
N ASN A 59 7.98 -6.32 -4.98
CA ASN A 59 7.69 -7.43 -4.07
C ASN A 59 8.44 -8.72 -4.44
N ASN A 60 9.46 -8.66 -5.29
CA ASN A 60 10.30 -9.79 -5.71
C ASN A 60 9.49 -10.94 -6.34
N VAL A 61 8.41 -10.64 -7.06
CA VAL A 61 7.69 -11.63 -7.86
C VAL A 61 8.53 -11.99 -9.08
N PRO A 62 8.87 -13.27 -9.30
CA PRO A 62 9.66 -13.68 -10.47
C PRO A 62 8.98 -13.32 -11.79
N ASN A 63 9.74 -12.91 -12.79
CA ASN A 63 9.21 -12.53 -14.11
C ASN A 63 8.32 -13.62 -14.74
N ASP A 64 8.75 -14.89 -14.63
CA ASP A 64 7.96 -16.05 -15.13
C ASP A 64 6.57 -16.14 -14.46
N ASN A 65 6.46 -15.73 -13.20
CA ASN A 65 5.18 -15.70 -12.49
C ASN A 65 4.32 -14.53 -12.99
N ILE A 66 4.91 -13.35 -13.22
CA ILE A 66 4.22 -12.19 -13.79
C ILE A 66 3.67 -12.54 -15.17
N GLU A 67 4.48 -13.14 -16.04
CA GLU A 67 4.07 -13.57 -17.37
C GLU A 67 2.93 -14.59 -17.34
N ARG A 68 3.00 -15.58 -16.42
CA ARG A 68 1.91 -16.56 -16.23
C ARG A 68 0.62 -15.91 -15.75
N MET A 69 0.71 -14.95 -14.84
CA MET A 69 -0.46 -14.19 -14.35
C MET A 69 -1.08 -13.35 -15.49
N LEU A 70 -0.26 -12.65 -16.29
CA LEU A 70 -0.70 -11.91 -17.45
C LEU A 70 -1.38 -12.80 -18.49
N LYS A 71 -0.77 -13.93 -18.83
CA LYS A 71 -1.35 -14.90 -19.77
C LYS A 71 -2.69 -15.45 -19.28
N LYS A 72 -2.81 -15.74 -17.98
CA LYS A 72 -4.06 -16.17 -17.37
C LYS A 72 -5.12 -15.08 -17.42
N ALA A 73 -4.76 -13.83 -17.13
CA ALA A 73 -5.66 -12.68 -17.16
C ALA A 73 -6.15 -12.33 -18.58
N SER A 74 -5.32 -12.60 -19.61
CA SER A 74 -5.63 -12.33 -21.03
C SER A 74 -6.41 -13.46 -21.71
N GLY A 75 -6.58 -14.61 -21.04
CA GLY A 75 -7.27 -15.78 -21.64
C GLY A 75 -8.80 -15.65 -21.63
N ASP A 76 -9.46 -16.30 -22.60
CA ASP A 76 -10.93 -16.29 -22.79
C ASP A 76 -11.75 -16.88 -21.62
N ASN A 77 -11.12 -17.57 -20.68
CA ASN A 77 -11.77 -18.14 -19.51
C ASN A 77 -11.88 -17.10 -18.39
N GLY A 78 -12.54 -15.99 -18.66
CA GLY A 78 -12.88 -14.88 -17.78
C GLY A 78 -12.44 -15.07 -16.33
N GLY A 79 -11.36 -14.40 -15.94
CA GLY A 79 -10.99 -14.31 -14.53
C GLY A 79 -12.18 -13.89 -13.69
N ALA A 80 -12.18 -14.22 -12.40
CA ALA A 80 -13.23 -13.82 -11.47
C ALA A 80 -13.53 -12.32 -11.64
N ASP A 81 -14.80 -11.97 -11.58
CA ASP A 81 -15.27 -10.60 -11.73
C ASP A 81 -15.02 -9.85 -10.41
N TYR A 82 -13.81 -9.32 -10.27
CA TYR A 82 -13.44 -8.57 -9.07
C TYR A 82 -13.98 -7.14 -9.14
N GLU A 83 -14.54 -6.67 -8.02
CA GLU A 83 -14.89 -5.27 -7.78
C GLU A 83 -13.98 -4.64 -6.73
N GLU A 84 -13.62 -3.38 -6.94
CA GLU A 84 -12.89 -2.56 -5.96
C GLU A 84 -13.88 -1.99 -4.94
N ILE A 85 -13.61 -2.19 -3.64
CA ILE A 85 -14.44 -1.68 -2.55
C ILE A 85 -13.54 -1.02 -1.51
N ILE A 86 -13.96 0.14 -1.03
CA ILE A 86 -13.29 0.83 0.08
C ILE A 86 -14.18 0.70 1.32
N TYR A 87 -13.61 0.20 2.39
CA TYR A 87 -14.21 0.19 3.70
C TYR A 87 -13.52 1.22 4.60
N GLU A 88 -14.31 1.87 5.41
CA GLU A 88 -13.86 2.91 6.33
C GLU A 88 -14.27 2.56 7.75
N GLY A 89 -13.48 2.95 8.73
CA GLY A 89 -13.80 2.70 10.13
C GLY A 89 -12.78 3.28 11.09
N TYR A 90 -13.05 3.04 12.35
CA TYR A 90 -12.17 3.42 13.46
C TYR A 90 -11.66 2.18 14.18
N GLY A 91 -10.36 2.11 14.37
CA GLY A 91 -9.70 1.15 15.24
C GLY A 91 -9.68 1.61 16.71
N PRO A 92 -8.86 0.95 17.55
CA PRO A 92 -8.71 1.31 18.96
C PRO A 92 -8.40 2.80 19.14
N SER A 93 -8.99 3.39 20.18
CA SER A 93 -8.78 4.81 20.56
C SER A 93 -8.97 5.82 19.42
N GLY A 94 -9.83 5.49 18.45
CA GLY A 94 -10.21 6.40 17.39
C GLY A 94 -9.20 6.53 16.25
N VAL A 95 -8.30 5.58 16.09
CA VAL A 95 -7.43 5.53 14.89
C VAL A 95 -8.29 5.34 13.64
N ALA A 96 -8.22 6.29 12.72
CA ALA A 96 -8.93 6.21 11.46
C ALA A 96 -8.27 5.18 10.53
N VAL A 97 -9.08 4.32 9.89
CA VAL A 97 -8.61 3.24 9.03
C VAL A 97 -9.40 3.18 7.74
N ILE A 98 -8.69 3.11 6.62
CA ILE A 98 -9.22 2.81 5.29
C ILE A 98 -8.72 1.45 4.87
N VAL A 99 -9.61 0.60 4.36
CA VAL A 99 -9.28 -0.72 3.84
C VAL A 99 -9.71 -0.79 2.38
N GLU A 100 -8.75 -0.93 1.47
CA GLU A 100 -9.00 -1.17 0.06
C GLU A 100 -9.09 -2.67 -0.19
N ALA A 101 -10.19 -3.13 -0.75
CA ALA A 101 -10.43 -4.54 -1.05
C ALA A 101 -10.74 -4.75 -2.54
N LEU A 102 -10.36 -5.92 -3.03
CA LEU A 102 -10.64 -6.40 -4.37
C LEU A 102 -11.27 -7.80 -4.25
N THR A 103 -12.57 -7.88 -4.50
CA THR A 103 -13.35 -9.08 -4.18
C THR A 103 -14.29 -9.50 -5.29
N ASP A 104 -14.52 -10.79 -5.38
CA ASP A 104 -15.59 -11.42 -6.17
C ASP A 104 -16.88 -11.64 -5.36
N ASN A 105 -16.86 -11.33 -4.04
CA ASN A 105 -18.02 -11.50 -3.16
C ASN A 105 -18.08 -10.40 -2.09
N ARG A 106 -18.78 -9.32 -2.42
CA ARG A 106 -18.95 -8.13 -1.57
C ARG A 106 -19.47 -8.44 -0.17
N ASN A 107 -20.43 -9.36 -0.05
CA ASN A 107 -21.06 -9.67 1.23
C ASN A 107 -20.10 -10.42 2.17
N ARG A 108 -19.34 -11.36 1.62
CA ARG A 108 -18.30 -12.08 2.36
C ARG A 108 -17.27 -11.10 2.90
N THR A 109 -16.70 -10.28 2.02
CA THR A 109 -15.63 -9.34 2.39
C THR A 109 -16.11 -8.30 3.39
N ALA A 110 -17.32 -7.77 3.22
CA ALA A 110 -17.90 -6.83 4.20
C ALA A 110 -18.04 -7.45 5.59
N ALA A 111 -18.47 -8.71 5.68
CA ALA A 111 -18.58 -9.42 6.96
C ALA A 111 -17.21 -9.67 7.61
N GLU A 112 -16.22 -10.07 6.82
CA GLU A 112 -14.85 -10.32 7.28
C GLU A 112 -14.16 -9.02 7.74
N VAL A 113 -14.28 -7.94 6.96
CA VAL A 113 -13.72 -6.62 7.33
C VAL A 113 -14.36 -6.11 8.62
N ARG A 114 -15.70 -6.21 8.75
CA ARG A 114 -16.40 -5.83 9.99
C ARG A 114 -15.89 -6.64 11.17
N HIS A 115 -15.74 -7.96 11.00
CA HIS A 115 -15.22 -8.81 12.06
C HIS A 115 -13.82 -8.39 12.52
N CYS A 116 -12.94 -7.96 11.61
CA CYS A 116 -11.60 -7.46 11.97
C CYS A 116 -11.69 -6.20 12.84
N PHE A 117 -12.55 -5.23 12.48
CA PHE A 117 -12.77 -4.04 13.30
C PHE A 117 -13.33 -4.41 14.69
N ASP A 118 -14.40 -5.22 14.74
CA ASP A 118 -15.06 -5.60 16.00
C ASP A 118 -14.11 -6.35 16.95
N LYS A 119 -13.30 -7.25 16.42
CA LYS A 119 -12.29 -8.01 17.19
C LYS A 119 -11.24 -7.12 17.85
N ALA A 120 -10.93 -5.99 17.24
CA ALA A 120 -9.95 -5.04 17.75
C ALA A 120 -10.57 -4.00 18.68
N GLY A 121 -11.88 -4.07 18.94
CA GLY A 121 -12.59 -3.06 19.73
C GLY A 121 -12.85 -1.75 18.98
N GLY A 122 -12.74 -1.79 17.65
CA GLY A 122 -13.09 -0.71 16.74
C GLY A 122 -14.50 -0.87 16.16
N ASN A 123 -14.79 -0.14 15.12
CA ASN A 123 -16.05 -0.28 14.36
C ASN A 123 -15.89 0.10 12.90
N MET A 124 -16.51 -0.67 12.03
CA MET A 124 -16.64 -0.32 10.62
C MET A 124 -17.73 0.75 10.47
N GLY A 125 -17.37 1.88 9.87
CA GLY A 125 -18.25 3.01 9.59
C GLY A 125 -18.97 2.90 8.24
N THR A 126 -19.64 3.99 7.88
CA THR A 126 -20.21 4.18 6.54
C THR A 126 -19.18 4.87 5.63
N SER A 127 -19.44 4.83 4.32
CA SER A 127 -18.62 5.57 3.34
C SER A 127 -18.55 7.06 3.70
N GLY A 128 -17.34 7.65 3.67
CA GLY A 128 -17.09 9.04 4.05
C GLY A 128 -16.85 9.26 5.55
N SER A 129 -16.89 8.21 6.38
CA SER A 129 -16.73 8.36 7.84
C SER A 129 -15.31 8.75 8.27
N VAL A 130 -14.28 8.37 7.52
CA VAL A 130 -12.87 8.71 7.80
C VAL A 130 -12.11 9.26 6.59
N MET A 131 -12.62 9.10 5.38
CA MET A 131 -11.96 9.49 4.13
C MET A 131 -11.53 10.96 4.13
N PHE A 132 -12.31 11.85 4.76
CA PHE A 132 -12.01 13.29 4.86
C PHE A 132 -10.73 13.60 5.67
N LEU A 133 -10.23 12.65 6.46
CA LEU A 133 -8.98 12.78 7.21
C LEU A 133 -7.75 12.48 6.36
N PHE A 134 -7.94 12.00 5.13
CA PHE A 134 -6.87 11.58 4.24
C PHE A 134 -6.90 12.35 2.93
N SER A 135 -5.74 12.52 2.33
CA SER A 135 -5.59 12.97 0.94
C SER A 135 -4.96 11.87 0.09
N ARG A 136 -5.40 11.74 -1.16
CA ARG A 136 -4.76 10.81 -2.08
C ARG A 136 -3.53 11.46 -2.68
N GLN A 137 -2.37 10.81 -2.53
CA GLN A 137 -1.08 11.29 -3.00
C GLN A 137 -0.28 10.13 -3.59
N GLY A 138 0.65 10.42 -4.49
CA GLY A 138 1.69 9.47 -4.84
C GLY A 138 2.75 9.43 -3.75
N VAL A 139 3.20 8.23 -3.40
CA VAL A 139 4.26 8.01 -2.41
C VAL A 139 5.31 7.09 -2.99
N ILE A 140 6.56 7.55 -3.03
CA ILE A 140 7.71 6.76 -3.46
C ILE A 140 8.67 6.66 -2.28
N LEU A 141 9.13 5.44 -1.97
CA LEU A 141 10.09 5.17 -0.92
C LEU A 141 11.41 4.68 -1.52
N ILE A 142 12.52 5.28 -1.06
CA ILE A 142 13.89 4.93 -1.46
C ILE A 142 14.71 4.71 -0.20
N GLU A 143 15.45 3.60 -0.10
CA GLU A 143 16.37 3.37 1.03
C GLU A 143 17.46 4.43 1.04
N LYS A 144 17.84 4.91 2.23
CA LYS A 144 18.88 5.94 2.42
C LYS A 144 20.28 5.43 2.21
N GLU A 145 20.48 4.10 2.32
CA GLU A 145 21.80 3.48 2.18
C GLU A 145 22.40 3.78 0.79
N ASP A 146 23.61 4.31 0.80
CA ASP A 146 24.39 4.69 -0.40
C ASP A 146 23.72 5.74 -1.34
N VAL A 147 22.76 6.52 -0.83
CA VAL A 147 22.06 7.57 -1.60
C VAL A 147 22.43 8.95 -1.08
N ASP A 148 22.86 9.83 -1.99
CA ASP A 148 23.09 11.24 -1.71
C ASP A 148 21.73 11.98 -1.64
N GLU A 149 21.44 12.53 -0.46
CA GLU A 149 20.16 13.20 -0.16
C GLU A 149 19.91 14.42 -1.05
N ASP A 150 20.94 15.28 -1.22
CA ASP A 150 20.80 16.51 -1.99
C ASP A 150 20.58 16.22 -3.48
N ALA A 151 21.32 15.24 -4.02
CA ALA A 151 21.16 14.82 -5.41
C ALA A 151 19.76 14.18 -5.65
N LEU A 152 19.31 13.30 -4.76
CA LEU A 152 18.00 12.69 -4.88
C LEU A 152 16.88 13.72 -4.77
N MET A 153 17.00 14.69 -3.84
CA MET A 153 16.01 15.76 -3.68
C MET A 153 15.89 16.61 -4.95
N LEU A 154 17.01 17.00 -5.56
CA LEU A 154 17.00 17.75 -6.83
C LEU A 154 16.38 16.93 -7.95
N ASP A 155 16.79 15.68 -8.11
CA ASP A 155 16.24 14.77 -9.13
C ASP A 155 14.74 14.53 -8.97
N ALA A 156 14.26 14.36 -7.73
CA ALA A 156 12.84 14.19 -7.45
C ALA A 156 12.02 15.44 -7.78
N LEU A 157 12.49 16.62 -7.39
CA LEU A 157 11.81 17.88 -7.70
C LEU A 157 11.80 18.17 -9.20
N ASP A 158 12.91 17.93 -9.90
CA ASP A 158 12.99 18.08 -11.35
C ASP A 158 12.03 17.10 -12.07
N ALA A 159 11.82 15.89 -11.54
CA ALA A 159 10.86 14.93 -12.04
C ALA A 159 9.39 15.31 -11.77
N GLY A 160 9.13 16.29 -10.90
CA GLY A 160 7.79 16.78 -10.58
C GLY A 160 7.26 16.33 -9.21
N ALA A 161 8.12 15.93 -8.27
CA ALA A 161 7.72 15.66 -6.90
C ALA A 161 7.16 16.93 -6.24
N THR A 162 6.13 16.75 -5.41
CA THR A 162 5.48 17.82 -4.67
C THR A 162 6.10 18.06 -3.30
N ASP A 163 6.74 17.03 -2.73
CA ASP A 163 7.40 17.12 -1.43
C ASP A 163 8.49 16.03 -1.29
N PHE A 164 9.47 16.29 -0.41
CA PHE A 164 10.58 15.39 -0.10
C PHE A 164 10.77 15.31 1.41
N ILE A 165 10.58 14.15 2.01
CA ILE A 165 10.52 13.92 3.45
C ILE A 165 11.65 13.01 3.88
N THR A 166 12.39 13.43 4.93
CA THR A 166 13.59 12.75 5.43
C THR A 166 13.47 12.26 6.87
N ASP A 167 12.27 12.35 7.45
CA ASP A 167 12.03 12.07 8.88
C ASP A 167 12.28 10.60 9.28
N ASP A 168 12.15 9.65 8.34
CA ASP A 168 12.43 8.24 8.59
C ASP A 168 13.95 7.99 8.67
N ALA A 169 14.39 7.08 9.54
CA ALA A 169 15.79 6.75 9.71
C ALA A 169 16.37 5.97 8.50
N ASP A 170 15.55 5.17 7.84
CA ASP A 170 15.98 4.18 6.87
C ASP A 170 15.64 4.56 5.42
N VAL A 171 14.60 5.42 5.20
CA VAL A 171 14.09 5.75 3.87
C VAL A 171 13.88 7.24 3.66
N PHE A 172 14.02 7.67 2.41
CA PHE A 172 13.45 8.92 1.90
C PHE A 172 12.03 8.66 1.40
N GLU A 173 11.13 9.60 1.68
CA GLU A 173 9.76 9.57 1.19
C GLU A 173 9.52 10.74 0.23
N ILE A 174 9.20 10.41 -1.02
CA ILE A 174 8.92 11.39 -2.07
C ILE A 174 7.41 11.41 -2.29
N ARG A 175 6.82 12.61 -2.27
CA ARG A 175 5.40 12.83 -2.53
C ARG A 175 5.19 13.35 -3.94
N THR A 176 4.10 12.94 -4.55
CA THR A 176 3.74 13.34 -5.91
C THR A 176 2.21 13.50 -6.00
N GLU A 177 1.74 14.06 -7.10
CA GLU A 177 0.35 13.87 -7.49
C GLU A 177 0.08 12.37 -7.71
N PRO A 178 -1.13 11.86 -7.39
CA PRO A 178 -1.44 10.44 -7.46
C PRO A 178 -1.23 9.82 -8.84
N ASN A 179 -1.48 10.59 -9.89
CA ASN A 179 -1.38 10.13 -11.28
C ASN A 179 0.05 10.17 -11.83
N ASP A 180 0.94 10.92 -11.18
CA ASP A 180 2.31 11.14 -11.65
C ASP A 180 3.33 10.19 -11.00
N VAL A 181 2.91 9.44 -9.98
CA VAL A 181 3.79 8.54 -9.22
C VAL A 181 4.53 7.53 -10.11
N GLY A 182 3.87 6.99 -11.13
CA GLY A 182 4.47 6.03 -12.05
C GLY A 182 5.54 6.66 -12.96
N ALA A 183 5.29 7.86 -13.47
CA ALA A 183 6.23 8.59 -14.33
C ALA A 183 7.46 9.03 -13.54
N ILE A 184 7.28 9.56 -12.33
CA ILE A 184 8.37 10.01 -11.47
C ILE A 184 9.21 8.81 -11.00
N ARG A 185 8.56 7.67 -10.63
CA ARG A 185 9.27 6.43 -10.35
C ARG A 185 10.19 6.03 -11.52
N ASP A 186 9.64 5.99 -12.74
CA ASP A 186 10.39 5.56 -13.93
C ASP A 186 11.59 6.47 -14.20
N ASP A 187 11.45 7.79 -14.00
CA ASP A 187 12.55 8.75 -14.14
C ASP A 187 13.64 8.52 -13.08
N LEU A 188 13.27 8.32 -11.82
CA LEU A 188 14.22 8.04 -10.75
C LEU A 188 14.91 6.69 -10.94
N GLU A 189 14.21 5.65 -11.38
CA GLU A 189 14.81 4.35 -11.73
C GLU A 189 15.81 4.49 -12.88
N ALA A 190 15.51 5.30 -13.90
CA ALA A 190 16.41 5.58 -15.04
C ALA A 190 17.69 6.31 -14.59
N LYS A 191 17.63 7.10 -13.52
CA LYS A 191 18.79 7.75 -12.88
C LYS A 191 19.57 6.83 -11.95
N GLY A 192 19.09 5.60 -11.72
CA GLY A 192 19.79 4.56 -10.97
C GLY A 192 19.34 4.44 -9.50
N TYR A 193 18.30 5.14 -9.07
CA TYR A 193 17.76 4.98 -7.73
C TYR A 193 16.98 3.68 -7.58
N ASN A 194 17.17 3.01 -6.43
CA ASN A 194 16.46 1.77 -6.11
C ASN A 194 15.13 2.07 -5.41
N ILE A 195 14.03 1.93 -6.13
CA ILE A 195 12.69 2.18 -5.59
C ILE A 195 12.20 0.99 -4.77
N VAL A 196 11.98 1.20 -3.49
CA VAL A 196 11.46 0.16 -2.57
C VAL A 196 9.95 0.00 -2.72
N SER A 197 9.24 1.11 -2.89
CA SER A 197 7.79 1.13 -3.09
C SER A 197 7.38 2.38 -3.84
N SER A 198 6.38 2.25 -4.70
CA SER A 198 5.74 3.38 -5.39
C SER A 198 4.27 3.09 -5.60
N GLU A 199 3.40 3.93 -5.03
CA GLU A 199 1.95 3.74 -5.13
C GLU A 199 1.18 5.03 -4.84
N ALA A 200 -0.07 5.09 -5.31
CA ALA A 200 -1.02 6.10 -4.86
C ALA A 200 -1.58 5.67 -3.49
N ALA A 201 -1.37 6.50 -2.48
CA ALA A 201 -1.65 6.22 -1.07
C ALA A 201 -2.69 7.19 -0.50
N TYR A 202 -3.42 6.75 0.53
CA TYR A 202 -4.19 7.65 1.39
C TYR A 202 -3.31 8.15 2.52
N VAL A 203 -2.96 9.43 2.46
CA VAL A 203 -2.06 10.09 3.40
C VAL A 203 -2.88 10.86 4.41
N PRO A 204 -2.76 10.57 5.72
CA PRO A 204 -3.52 11.27 6.73
C PRO A 204 -3.01 12.71 6.92
N ALA A 205 -3.94 13.66 7.09
CA ALA A 205 -3.63 15.04 7.43
C ALA A 205 -3.20 15.19 8.90
N THR A 206 -3.70 14.32 9.78
CA THR A 206 -3.40 14.31 11.20
C THR A 206 -3.20 12.88 11.70
N TYR A 207 -2.34 12.73 12.71
CA TYR A 207 -2.01 11.43 13.28
C TYR A 207 -2.60 11.27 14.68
N THR A 208 -3.05 10.04 14.98
CA THR A 208 -3.54 9.63 16.29
C THR A 208 -2.45 8.82 17.00
N ARG A 209 -2.11 9.22 18.22
CA ARG A 209 -1.17 8.49 19.07
C ARG A 209 -1.94 7.54 19.99
N LEU A 210 -1.48 6.31 20.10
CA LEU A 210 -1.95 5.36 21.11
C LEU A 210 -1.02 5.42 22.32
N GLU A 211 -1.59 5.64 23.51
CA GLU A 211 -0.85 5.70 24.76
C GLU A 211 -0.87 4.34 25.49
N SER A 212 -1.88 3.53 25.22
CA SER A 212 -2.07 2.22 25.83
C SER A 212 -1.38 1.13 25.03
N GLU A 213 -0.55 0.30 25.69
CA GLU A 213 0.04 -0.90 25.08
C GLU A 213 -1.02 -1.89 24.61
N ASP A 214 -2.15 -2.01 25.32
CA ASP A 214 -3.27 -2.86 24.96
C ASP A 214 -3.91 -2.40 23.63
N ASP A 215 -4.13 -1.08 23.47
CA ASP A 215 -4.65 -0.53 22.23
C ASP A 215 -3.66 -0.70 21.07
N MET A 216 -2.35 -0.56 21.32
CA MET A 216 -1.33 -0.82 20.33
C MET A 216 -1.33 -2.30 19.90
N MET A 217 -1.43 -3.24 20.84
CA MET A 217 -1.54 -4.67 20.53
C MET A 217 -2.81 -4.97 19.72
N LYS A 218 -3.95 -4.39 20.10
CA LYS A 218 -5.20 -4.54 19.35
C LYS A 218 -5.11 -3.99 17.94
N MET A 219 -4.48 -2.81 17.78
CA MET A 219 -4.28 -2.20 16.46
C MET A 219 -3.37 -3.04 15.57
N ASN A 220 -2.25 -3.53 16.09
CA ASN A 220 -1.34 -4.41 15.37
C ASN A 220 -2.05 -5.70 14.93
N ARG A 221 -2.84 -6.31 15.84
CA ARG A 221 -3.62 -7.50 15.51
C ARG A 221 -4.65 -7.23 14.42
N MET A 222 -5.32 -6.07 14.45
CA MET A 222 -6.27 -5.68 13.41
C MET A 222 -5.58 -5.57 12.04
N ILE A 223 -4.43 -4.91 11.98
CA ILE A 223 -3.63 -4.79 10.76
C ILE A 223 -3.25 -6.19 10.23
N GLU A 224 -2.76 -7.07 11.11
CA GLU A 224 -2.42 -8.45 10.75
C GLU A 224 -3.63 -9.21 10.19
N MET A 225 -4.80 -9.12 10.82
CA MET A 225 -6.03 -9.76 10.33
C MET A 225 -6.43 -9.26 8.94
N PHE A 226 -6.31 -7.96 8.68
CA PHE A 226 -6.53 -7.40 7.35
C PHE A 226 -5.48 -7.87 6.33
N GLU A 227 -4.21 -7.91 6.72
CA GLU A 227 -3.14 -8.40 5.84
C GLU A 227 -3.31 -9.87 5.48
N GLU A 228 -3.87 -10.67 6.39
CA GLU A 228 -4.18 -12.08 6.17
C GLU A 228 -5.37 -12.32 5.25
N ASN A 229 -6.25 -11.34 5.09
CA ASN A 229 -7.39 -11.44 4.20
C ASN A 229 -6.96 -11.27 2.74
N ASP A 230 -7.28 -12.26 1.90
CA ASP A 230 -6.87 -12.27 0.49
C ASP A 230 -7.61 -11.23 -0.35
N ASP A 231 -8.78 -10.75 0.09
CA ASP A 231 -9.54 -9.72 -0.60
C ASP A 231 -9.02 -8.31 -0.29
N VAL A 232 -8.34 -8.11 0.86
CA VAL A 232 -7.76 -6.82 1.24
C VAL A 232 -6.46 -6.58 0.50
N GLN A 233 -6.38 -5.49 -0.25
CA GLN A 233 -5.21 -5.10 -1.05
C GLN A 233 -4.31 -4.14 -0.28
N ALA A 234 -4.88 -3.14 0.36
CA ALA A 234 -4.14 -2.14 1.12
C ALA A 234 -4.90 -1.70 2.37
N ILE A 235 -4.14 -1.24 3.36
CA ILE A 235 -4.64 -0.69 4.62
C ILE A 235 -3.94 0.64 4.84
N TRP A 236 -4.73 1.68 5.08
CA TRP A 236 -4.25 3.01 5.38
C TRP A 236 -4.78 3.44 6.74
N HIS A 237 -3.95 4.05 7.55
CA HIS A 237 -4.35 4.49 8.89
C HIS A 237 -3.59 5.73 9.34
N ASN A 238 -4.16 6.46 10.27
CA ASN A 238 -3.53 7.65 10.84
C ASN A 238 -2.83 7.39 12.18
N LEU A 239 -2.49 6.13 12.49
CA LEU A 239 -1.69 5.82 13.67
C LEU A 239 -0.31 6.47 13.57
N SER A 240 0.09 7.21 14.61
CA SER A 240 1.45 7.71 14.77
C SER A 240 2.38 6.59 15.24
N LEU A 241 3.42 6.29 14.47
CA LEU A 241 4.46 5.31 14.82
C LEU A 241 5.68 5.96 15.48
N ILE A 242 5.63 7.24 15.86
CA ILE A 242 6.68 7.87 16.64
C ILE A 242 6.70 7.19 18.00
N HIS A 243 7.74 6.38 18.24
CA HIS A 243 7.95 5.70 19.51
C HIS A 243 7.94 6.70 20.66
N ILE A 244 7.30 6.31 21.75
CA ILE A 244 7.52 6.86 23.07
C ILE A 244 9.03 6.66 23.33
N SER A 245 9.83 7.71 23.23
CA SER A 245 11.14 7.71 23.88
C SER A 245 10.86 7.43 25.35
N GLU A 246 11.50 6.38 25.86
CA GLU A 246 11.37 5.93 27.26
C GLU A 246 11.45 7.14 28.21
N PRO A 247 10.59 7.22 29.23
CA PRO A 247 10.80 8.17 30.29
C PRO A 247 12.12 7.80 31.01
N THR A 248 13.07 8.72 30.97
CA THR A 248 14.26 8.70 31.83
C THR A 248 13.90 8.64 33.31
#